data_61d0ec95bb43d4db6ac31d00c4ba045f
#
_entry.id   61d0ec95bb43d4db6ac31d00c4ba045f
#
_cell.length_a   1.000
_cell.length_b   1.000
_cell.length_c   1.000
_cell.angle_alpha   90.00
_cell.angle_beta   90.00
_cell.angle_gamma   90.00
#
_symmetry.space_group_name_H-M   'P 1'
#
loop_
_entity.id
_entity.type
_entity.pdbx_description
1 polymer ?
#
loop_
_entity_poly.entity_id
_entity_poly.type
_entity_poly.pdbx_seq_one_letter_code
_entity_poly.pdbx_strand_id
1 'polypeptide(L)'
;MLVDMHALAPSVDDLLAGAEDRRPFLNPDGRSTAAFEHVRIDGVAHVVKYLHVDDDFAMRVSGDVASRTVRAWRAGLLDAAPDLVDHAIVGASTGWGRNGWGAVLLMRDVSAELLPLGSETIPERQHAAFLDHLAGFCAATWGWRDDPVSGPGLLPYAARWAWFGHYAIEGERALGWPERVPRLAEEGWRRFGEVAPADVARLVEQLRWDVTPLAEAMRRTPSCFLHGDVKASNTGFTPDGRTVLIDWAYVGEGPACHELAWHLAIDRSRLPRSKEATVDAFRAGLERHGVDTGGWWDRQLSLCLLGAVVQFGWEKALGDGDELAWWCQAARESSAWL
;
A
#
# COMPACT_ATOMS: atom_id res chain seq x y z
N MET A 1 -17.66 -31.18 -3.12
CA MET A 1 -16.80 -30.40 -4.02
C MET A 1 -16.71 -29.02 -3.39
N LEU A 2 -15.59 -28.68 -2.76
CA LEU A 2 -15.36 -27.31 -2.26
C LEU A 2 -15.31 -26.43 -3.49
N VAL A 3 -16.22 -25.48 -3.61
CA VAL A 3 -16.14 -24.43 -4.62
C VAL A 3 -14.87 -23.62 -4.28
N ASP A 4 -13.94 -23.55 -5.21
CA ASP A 4 -12.76 -22.68 -5.08
C ASP A 4 -13.27 -21.23 -5.14
N MET A 5 -13.38 -20.62 -3.96
CA MET A 5 -13.92 -19.25 -3.81
C MET A 5 -13.07 -18.19 -4.52
N HIS A 6 -11.83 -18.53 -4.89
CA HIS A 6 -10.90 -17.64 -5.58
C HIS A 6 -10.55 -18.12 -7.00
N ALA A 7 -11.45 -18.90 -7.63
CA ALA A 7 -11.27 -19.31 -9.00
C ALA A 7 -11.29 -18.10 -9.94
N LEU A 8 -10.33 -18.06 -10.88
CA LEU A 8 -10.34 -17.04 -11.94
C LEU A 8 -11.45 -17.33 -12.94
N ALA A 9 -12.16 -16.28 -13.38
CA ALA A 9 -12.97 -16.36 -14.57
C ALA A 9 -12.08 -16.62 -15.80
N PRO A 10 -12.50 -17.51 -16.73
CA PRO A 10 -11.69 -17.87 -17.90
C PRO A 10 -11.39 -16.67 -18.80
N SER A 11 -12.30 -15.70 -18.85
CA SER A 11 -12.15 -14.46 -19.62
C SER A 11 -12.80 -13.28 -18.88
N VAL A 12 -12.56 -12.07 -19.39
CA VAL A 12 -13.26 -10.86 -18.90
C VAL A 12 -14.75 -10.93 -19.22
N ASP A 13 -15.13 -11.51 -20.35
CA ASP A 13 -16.54 -11.68 -20.73
C ASP A 13 -17.26 -12.66 -19.77
N ASP A 14 -16.59 -13.73 -19.35
CA ASP A 14 -17.12 -14.65 -18.34
C ASP A 14 -17.23 -13.97 -16.97
N LEU A 15 -16.23 -13.16 -16.59
CA LEU A 15 -16.23 -12.40 -15.33
C LEU A 15 -17.38 -11.40 -15.27
N LEU A 16 -17.73 -10.79 -16.41
CA LEU A 16 -18.75 -9.76 -16.52
C LEU A 16 -20.04 -10.30 -17.16
N ALA A 17 -20.23 -11.62 -17.16
CA ALA A 17 -21.45 -12.22 -17.70
C ALA A 17 -22.70 -11.66 -16.98
N GLY A 18 -23.70 -11.19 -17.76
CA GLY A 18 -24.90 -10.56 -17.21
C GLY A 18 -24.71 -9.14 -16.68
N ALA A 19 -23.54 -8.52 -16.91
CA ALA A 19 -23.32 -7.13 -16.50
C ALA A 19 -24.17 -6.15 -17.33
N GLU A 20 -24.91 -5.33 -16.61
CA GLU A 20 -25.76 -4.27 -17.14
C GLU A 20 -25.25 -2.90 -16.66
N ASP A 21 -25.78 -1.81 -17.23
CA ASP A 21 -25.49 -0.42 -16.82
C ASP A 21 -24.01 -0.07 -16.77
N ARG A 22 -23.21 -0.62 -17.66
CA ARG A 22 -21.76 -0.39 -17.73
C ARG A 22 -21.46 1.08 -18.01
N ARG A 23 -20.75 1.74 -17.09
CA ARG A 23 -20.41 3.16 -17.17
C ARG A 23 -18.95 3.37 -16.76
N PRO A 24 -18.05 3.69 -17.72
CA PRO A 24 -16.69 4.08 -17.40
C PRO A 24 -16.65 5.31 -16.49
N PHE A 25 -15.71 5.33 -15.55
CA PHE A 25 -15.43 6.51 -14.76
C PHE A 25 -13.93 6.67 -14.52
N LEU A 26 -13.52 7.90 -14.25
CA LEU A 26 -12.17 8.21 -13.81
C LEU A 26 -12.17 8.34 -12.29
N ASN A 27 -11.22 7.70 -11.64
CA ASN A 27 -11.00 7.96 -10.22
C ASN A 27 -10.36 9.35 -10.08
N PRO A 28 -11.06 10.36 -9.54
CA PRO A 28 -10.55 11.73 -9.48
C PRO A 28 -9.32 11.89 -8.59
N ASP A 29 -9.13 11.00 -7.62
CA ASP A 29 -7.94 10.95 -6.77
C ASP A 29 -6.96 9.86 -7.22
N GLY A 30 -7.30 9.15 -8.29
CA GLY A 30 -6.47 8.10 -8.84
C GLY A 30 -5.10 8.64 -9.22
N ARG A 31 -4.08 8.20 -8.49
CA ARG A 31 -2.68 8.41 -8.85
C ARG A 31 -2.19 7.33 -9.82
N SER A 32 -3.10 6.45 -10.24
CA SER A 32 -2.89 5.44 -11.27
C SER A 32 -3.83 5.69 -12.44
N THR A 33 -3.40 5.36 -13.64
CA THR A 33 -4.16 5.46 -14.89
C THR A 33 -5.04 4.24 -15.15
N ALA A 34 -5.26 3.38 -14.14
CA ALA A 34 -6.15 2.24 -14.24
C ALA A 34 -7.55 2.67 -14.70
N ALA A 35 -8.13 1.95 -15.65
CA ALA A 35 -9.48 2.19 -16.11
C ALA A 35 -10.48 1.54 -15.14
N PHE A 36 -11.62 2.22 -14.94
CA PHE A 36 -12.68 1.76 -14.06
C PHE A 36 -14.04 1.80 -14.76
N GLU A 37 -14.93 0.89 -14.37
CA GLU A 37 -16.34 0.92 -14.73
C GLU A 37 -17.23 0.62 -13.52
N HIS A 38 -18.37 1.32 -13.41
CA HIS A 38 -19.49 0.84 -12.62
C HIS A 38 -20.29 -0.14 -13.48
N VAL A 39 -20.72 -1.24 -12.89
CA VAL A 39 -21.59 -2.24 -13.52
C VAL A 39 -22.62 -2.74 -12.52
N ARG A 40 -23.71 -3.31 -13.03
CA ARG A 40 -24.67 -4.06 -12.21
C ARG A 40 -24.70 -5.52 -12.68
N ILE A 41 -24.58 -6.45 -11.73
CA ILE A 41 -24.71 -7.88 -11.99
C ILE A 41 -25.78 -8.40 -11.04
N ASP A 42 -26.82 -9.06 -11.55
CA ASP A 42 -27.97 -9.52 -10.77
C ASP A 42 -28.58 -8.43 -9.89
N GLY A 43 -28.64 -7.19 -10.40
CA GLY A 43 -29.16 -6.04 -9.69
C GLY A 43 -28.23 -5.45 -8.61
N VAL A 44 -27.06 -6.04 -8.35
CA VAL A 44 -26.07 -5.57 -7.36
C VAL A 44 -25.02 -4.67 -8.03
N ALA A 45 -24.69 -3.55 -7.40
CA ALA A 45 -23.67 -2.62 -7.89
C ALA A 45 -22.25 -3.18 -7.65
N HIS A 46 -21.42 -3.07 -8.68
CA HIS A 46 -20.00 -3.48 -8.65
C HIS A 46 -19.13 -2.42 -9.31
N VAL A 47 -17.85 -2.46 -8.98
CA VAL A 47 -16.78 -1.72 -9.64
C VAL A 47 -15.84 -2.71 -10.31
N VAL A 48 -15.55 -2.47 -11.59
CA VAL A 48 -14.54 -3.19 -12.36
C VAL A 48 -13.29 -2.33 -12.43
N LYS A 49 -12.12 -2.91 -12.08
CA LYS A 49 -10.80 -2.27 -12.22
C LYS A 49 -9.98 -3.03 -13.26
N TYR A 50 -9.53 -2.33 -14.27
CA TYR A 50 -8.67 -2.85 -15.33
C TYR A 50 -7.22 -2.49 -15.01
N LEU A 51 -6.36 -3.49 -14.93
CA LEU A 51 -4.96 -3.37 -14.55
C LEU A 51 -4.06 -3.78 -15.72
N HIS A 52 -3.12 -2.91 -16.08
CA HIS A 52 -2.11 -3.22 -17.09
C HIS A 52 -0.80 -2.50 -16.76
N VAL A 53 0.34 -3.20 -16.92
CA VAL A 53 1.66 -2.66 -16.58
C VAL A 53 2.02 -1.40 -17.36
N ASP A 54 1.56 -1.24 -18.60
CA ASP A 54 1.82 -0.05 -19.40
C ASP A 54 1.06 1.19 -18.88
N ASP A 55 -0.04 0.98 -18.16
CA ASP A 55 -0.97 2.03 -17.77
C ASP A 55 -0.90 2.37 -16.26
N ASP A 56 -0.13 1.60 -15.47
CA ASP A 56 -0.07 1.76 -14.01
C ASP A 56 1.38 1.93 -13.53
N PHE A 57 1.67 3.08 -12.93
CA PHE A 57 2.99 3.39 -12.36
C PHE A 57 3.44 2.35 -11.33
N ALA A 58 2.53 1.93 -10.45
CA ALA A 58 2.83 0.96 -9.41
C ALA A 58 3.28 -0.37 -10.00
N MET A 59 2.58 -0.83 -11.05
CA MET A 59 2.94 -2.06 -11.76
C MET A 59 4.28 -1.91 -12.48
N ARG A 60 4.52 -0.77 -13.16
CA ARG A 60 5.80 -0.53 -13.89
C ARG A 60 7.00 -0.55 -12.96
N VAL A 61 6.99 0.30 -11.92
CA VAL A 61 8.16 0.47 -11.04
C VAL A 61 8.44 -0.76 -10.18
N SER A 62 7.43 -1.56 -9.91
CA SER A 62 7.56 -2.78 -9.12
C SER A 62 7.75 -4.04 -9.97
N GLY A 63 7.68 -3.93 -11.30
CA GLY A 63 7.78 -5.08 -12.22
C GLY A 63 6.58 -6.04 -12.12
N ASP A 64 5.39 -5.52 -11.79
CA ASP A 64 4.18 -6.34 -11.69
C ASP A 64 3.51 -6.52 -13.06
N VAL A 65 3.89 -7.54 -13.78
CA VAL A 65 3.33 -7.89 -15.10
C VAL A 65 2.13 -8.85 -15.04
N ALA A 66 1.73 -9.29 -13.83
CA ALA A 66 0.73 -10.35 -13.69
C ALA A 66 -0.29 -10.09 -12.57
N SER A 67 -0.41 -8.86 -12.11
CA SER A 67 -1.27 -8.42 -11.00
C SER A 67 -1.04 -9.18 -9.69
N ARG A 68 -0.23 -8.64 -8.81
CA ARG A 68 -0.02 -9.17 -7.45
C ARG A 68 -1.30 -9.23 -6.64
N THR A 69 -2.21 -8.28 -6.85
CA THR A 69 -3.55 -8.31 -6.24
C THR A 69 -4.26 -9.61 -6.54
N VAL A 70 -4.30 -10.02 -7.82
CA VAL A 70 -4.95 -11.28 -8.23
C VAL A 70 -4.25 -12.48 -7.60
N ARG A 71 -2.92 -12.49 -7.55
CA ARG A 71 -2.15 -13.60 -6.97
C ARG A 71 -2.35 -13.73 -5.47
N ALA A 72 -2.39 -12.61 -4.75
CA ALA A 72 -2.67 -12.59 -3.31
C ALA A 72 -4.10 -13.03 -3.01
N TRP A 73 -5.07 -12.56 -3.79
CA TRP A 73 -6.47 -12.97 -3.67
C TRP A 73 -6.63 -14.47 -3.91
N ARG A 74 -6.06 -15.02 -4.99
CA ARG A 74 -6.08 -16.46 -5.28
C ARG A 74 -5.42 -17.31 -4.19
N ALA A 75 -4.41 -16.79 -3.54
CA ALA A 75 -3.74 -17.46 -2.42
C ALA A 75 -4.54 -17.37 -1.10
N GLY A 76 -5.71 -16.71 -1.08
CA GLY A 76 -6.53 -16.51 0.13
C GLY A 76 -5.90 -15.57 1.16
N LEU A 77 -4.84 -14.83 0.80
CA LEU A 77 -4.13 -13.97 1.74
C LEU A 77 -4.95 -12.74 2.15
N LEU A 78 -5.85 -12.28 1.26
CA LEU A 78 -6.70 -11.14 1.57
C LEU A 78 -7.78 -11.47 2.60
N ASP A 79 -8.09 -12.75 2.78
CA ASP A 79 -9.04 -13.27 3.77
C ASP A 79 -8.38 -13.73 5.08
N ALA A 80 -7.13 -13.33 5.34
CA ALA A 80 -6.41 -13.77 6.54
C ALA A 80 -7.05 -13.31 7.86
N ALA A 81 -7.85 -12.23 7.84
CA ALA A 81 -8.59 -11.72 9.00
C ALA A 81 -10.00 -11.25 8.57
N PRO A 82 -10.91 -12.16 8.14
CA PRO A 82 -12.18 -11.80 7.51
C PRO A 82 -13.17 -11.11 8.48
N ASP A 83 -13.00 -11.31 9.78
CA ASP A 83 -13.81 -10.63 10.81
C ASP A 83 -13.35 -9.19 11.08
N LEU A 84 -12.18 -8.80 10.60
CA LEU A 84 -11.58 -7.48 10.80
C LEU A 84 -11.51 -6.67 9.50
N VAL A 85 -11.13 -7.32 8.39
CA VAL A 85 -10.83 -6.67 7.11
C VAL A 85 -11.68 -7.25 6.00
N ASP A 86 -12.22 -6.38 5.17
CA ASP A 86 -12.96 -6.69 3.96
C ASP A 86 -12.22 -6.08 2.74
N HIS A 87 -11.87 -6.92 1.78
CA HIS A 87 -11.11 -6.50 0.59
C HIS A 87 -11.99 -6.17 -0.63
N ALA A 88 -13.30 -6.30 -0.54
CA ALA A 88 -14.30 -6.03 -1.56
C ALA A 88 -14.21 -6.85 -2.86
N ILE A 89 -13.12 -7.56 -3.16
CA ILE A 89 -12.95 -8.33 -4.42
C ILE A 89 -13.84 -9.57 -4.40
N VAL A 90 -14.63 -9.75 -5.46
CA VAL A 90 -15.55 -10.89 -5.61
C VAL A 90 -15.22 -11.76 -6.82
N GLY A 91 -14.32 -11.30 -7.71
CA GLY A 91 -13.88 -12.07 -8.86
C GLY A 91 -12.70 -11.42 -9.57
N ALA A 92 -12.01 -12.21 -10.38
CA ALA A 92 -10.90 -11.72 -11.19
C ALA A 92 -10.74 -12.55 -12.48
N SER A 93 -10.14 -11.92 -13.50
CA SER A 93 -9.66 -12.58 -14.72
C SER A 93 -8.27 -12.06 -15.06
N THR A 94 -7.44 -12.88 -15.71
CA THR A 94 -6.10 -12.52 -16.20
C THR A 94 -6.01 -12.70 -17.70
N GLY A 95 -4.93 -12.26 -18.31
CA GLY A 95 -4.75 -12.34 -19.76
C GLY A 95 -5.43 -11.21 -20.54
N TRP A 96 -5.84 -10.14 -19.84
CA TRP A 96 -6.45 -8.97 -20.45
C TRP A 96 -5.40 -8.03 -21.09
N GLY A 97 -5.86 -7.24 -22.06
CA GLY A 97 -5.08 -6.16 -22.65
C GLY A 97 -3.93 -6.62 -23.55
N ARG A 98 -3.01 -5.70 -23.83
CA ARG A 98 -1.88 -5.94 -24.73
C ARG A 98 -0.98 -7.05 -24.19
N ASN A 99 -0.62 -7.98 -25.05
CA ASN A 99 0.23 -9.13 -24.73
C ASN A 99 -0.34 -10.08 -23.65
N GLY A 100 -1.59 -9.89 -23.21
CA GLY A 100 -2.17 -10.66 -22.13
C GLY A 100 -1.55 -10.40 -20.75
N TRP A 101 -0.93 -9.26 -20.52
CA TRP A 101 -0.24 -8.91 -19.27
C TRP A 101 -1.13 -8.18 -18.27
N GLY A 102 -2.37 -7.94 -18.64
CA GLY A 102 -3.32 -7.28 -17.76
C GLY A 102 -4.17 -8.26 -16.97
N ALA A 103 -4.88 -7.70 -15.99
CA ALA A 103 -5.88 -8.38 -15.19
C ALA A 103 -7.11 -7.48 -15.00
N VAL A 104 -8.24 -8.10 -14.68
CA VAL A 104 -9.48 -7.40 -14.36
C VAL A 104 -9.98 -7.90 -13.02
N LEU A 105 -10.29 -6.96 -12.13
CA LEU A 105 -10.89 -7.22 -10.83
C LEU A 105 -12.35 -6.80 -10.86
N LEU A 106 -13.23 -7.67 -10.38
CA LEU A 106 -14.61 -7.36 -10.05
C LEU A 106 -14.71 -7.18 -8.54
N MET A 107 -15.17 -6.02 -8.10
CA MET A 107 -15.29 -5.66 -6.69
C MET A 107 -16.74 -5.27 -6.38
N ARG A 108 -17.20 -5.52 -5.16
CA ARG A 108 -18.43 -4.88 -4.66
C ARG A 108 -18.24 -3.36 -4.74
N ASP A 109 -19.28 -2.61 -5.03
CA ASP A 109 -19.25 -1.16 -4.92
C ASP A 109 -19.34 -0.78 -3.44
N VAL A 110 -18.20 -0.39 -2.88
CA VAL A 110 -18.02 0.04 -1.48
C VAL A 110 -17.89 1.56 -1.37
N SER A 111 -18.22 2.31 -2.41
CA SER A 111 -18.01 3.77 -2.45
C SER A 111 -18.68 4.51 -1.30
N ALA A 112 -19.83 4.02 -0.82
CA ALA A 112 -20.55 4.61 0.32
C ALA A 112 -19.93 4.28 1.68
N GLU A 113 -19.05 3.30 1.74
CA GLU A 113 -18.36 2.82 2.94
C GLU A 113 -17.00 3.51 3.13
N LEU A 114 -16.40 4.01 2.02
CA LEU A 114 -15.07 4.63 2.05
C LEU A 114 -15.08 5.95 2.83
N LEU A 115 -13.95 6.24 3.47
CA LEU A 115 -13.71 7.54 4.07
C LEU A 115 -13.78 8.64 3.01
N PRO A 116 -14.38 9.79 3.32
CA PRO A 116 -14.44 10.90 2.38
C PRO A 116 -13.05 11.31 1.92
N LEU A 117 -12.93 11.64 0.62
CA LEU A 117 -11.72 12.23 0.08
C LEU A 117 -11.52 13.64 0.63
N GLY A 118 -10.26 14.08 0.76
CA GLY A 118 -9.91 15.43 1.23
C GLY A 118 -9.03 15.43 2.46
N SER A 119 -8.99 16.58 3.14
CA SER A 119 -8.11 16.84 4.29
C SER A 119 -8.82 16.76 5.66
N GLU A 120 -10.07 16.36 5.69
CA GLU A 120 -10.81 16.26 6.94
C GLU A 120 -10.21 15.20 7.86
N THR A 121 -10.17 15.52 9.15
CA THR A 121 -9.66 14.59 10.18
C THR A 121 -10.52 13.32 10.21
N ILE A 122 -9.87 12.17 10.24
CA ILE A 122 -10.54 10.87 10.40
C ILE A 122 -11.24 10.86 11.78
N PRO A 123 -12.52 10.47 11.88
CA PRO A 123 -13.17 10.37 13.17
C PRO A 123 -12.40 9.44 14.12
N GLU A 124 -12.19 9.89 15.36
CA GLU A 124 -11.34 9.19 16.35
C GLU A 124 -11.70 7.72 16.52
N ARG A 125 -13.00 7.39 16.58
CA ARG A 125 -13.48 6.01 16.71
C ARG A 125 -13.12 5.15 15.49
N GLN A 126 -13.25 5.71 14.29
CA GLN A 126 -12.91 5.01 13.04
C GLN A 126 -11.40 4.81 12.92
N HIS A 127 -10.61 5.82 13.30
CA HIS A 127 -9.15 5.70 13.31
C HIS A 127 -8.67 4.65 14.30
N ALA A 128 -9.27 4.59 15.49
CA ALA A 128 -8.95 3.58 16.50
C ALA A 128 -9.31 2.16 16.01
N ALA A 129 -10.47 1.99 15.39
CA ALA A 129 -10.88 0.70 14.80
C ALA A 129 -9.95 0.29 13.65
N PHE A 130 -9.62 1.22 12.76
CA PHE A 130 -8.68 0.99 11.67
C PHE A 130 -7.31 0.49 12.17
N LEU A 131 -6.72 1.16 13.17
CA LEU A 131 -5.41 0.75 13.73
C LEU A 131 -5.48 -0.64 14.39
N ASP A 132 -6.58 -0.95 15.09
CA ASP A 132 -6.78 -2.24 15.72
C ASP A 132 -6.94 -3.37 14.69
N HIS A 133 -7.78 -3.15 13.67
CA HIS A 133 -8.01 -4.12 12.60
C HIS A 133 -6.75 -4.35 11.75
N LEU A 134 -6.00 -3.29 11.47
CA LEU A 134 -4.72 -3.39 10.76
C LEU A 134 -3.69 -4.19 11.57
N ALA A 135 -3.60 -3.94 12.88
CA ALA A 135 -2.76 -4.72 13.77
C ALA A 135 -3.20 -6.20 13.83
N GLY A 136 -4.51 -6.45 13.89
CA GLY A 136 -5.08 -7.80 13.84
C GLY A 136 -4.80 -8.53 12.53
N PHE A 137 -4.86 -7.83 11.40
CA PHE A 137 -4.50 -8.38 10.08
C PHE A 137 -3.01 -8.76 10.01
N CYS A 138 -2.12 -7.89 10.50
CA CYS A 138 -0.69 -8.19 10.62
C CYS A 138 -0.44 -9.38 11.57
N ALA A 139 -1.16 -9.46 12.69
CA ALA A 139 -1.04 -10.55 13.64
C ALA A 139 -1.54 -11.90 13.06
N ALA A 140 -2.64 -11.90 12.32
CA ALA A 140 -3.17 -13.10 11.66
C ALA A 140 -2.21 -13.71 10.62
N THR A 141 -1.33 -12.87 10.06
CA THR A 141 -0.31 -13.27 9.08
C THR A 141 1.11 -13.24 9.65
N TRP A 142 1.26 -13.22 10.98
CA TRP A 142 2.55 -13.07 11.64
C TRP A 142 3.52 -14.18 11.27
N GLY A 143 4.72 -13.82 10.86
CA GLY A 143 5.73 -14.77 10.40
C GLY A 143 5.56 -15.24 8.95
N TRP A 144 4.53 -14.77 8.23
CA TRP A 144 4.35 -15.11 6.83
C TRP A 144 5.53 -14.63 5.98
N ARG A 145 5.93 -15.47 5.04
CA ARG A 145 7.02 -15.23 4.08
C ARG A 145 6.55 -15.56 2.67
N ASP A 146 6.92 -14.73 1.70
CA ASP A 146 6.73 -15.07 0.29
C ASP A 146 7.88 -15.98 -0.16
N ASP A 147 7.61 -17.29 -0.20
CA ASP A 147 8.62 -18.25 -0.64
C ASP A 147 8.93 -18.03 -2.13
N PRO A 148 10.22 -17.84 -2.51
CA PRO A 148 10.57 -17.50 -3.88
C PRO A 148 10.31 -18.61 -4.90
N VAL A 149 10.05 -19.86 -4.46
CA VAL A 149 9.81 -21.02 -5.34
C VAL A 149 8.35 -21.41 -5.38
N SER A 150 7.69 -21.44 -4.23
CA SER A 150 6.33 -21.95 -4.06
C SER A 150 5.31 -20.89 -3.65
N GLY A 151 5.77 -19.71 -3.30
CA GLY A 151 4.92 -18.59 -2.90
C GLY A 151 4.21 -17.92 -4.08
N PRO A 152 3.26 -17.02 -3.81
CA PRO A 152 2.52 -16.32 -4.85
C PRO A 152 3.37 -15.32 -5.67
N GLY A 153 4.59 -15.03 -5.26
CA GLY A 153 5.51 -14.13 -5.96
C GLY A 153 5.05 -12.68 -5.93
N LEU A 154 4.77 -12.16 -4.74
CA LEU A 154 4.26 -10.80 -4.52
C LEU A 154 5.38 -9.75 -4.60
N LEU A 155 5.18 -8.58 -3.99
CA LEU A 155 6.16 -7.51 -4.04
C LEU A 155 7.48 -7.96 -3.39
N PRO A 156 8.62 -7.95 -4.13
CA PRO A 156 9.90 -8.29 -3.54
C PRO A 156 10.22 -7.38 -2.35
N TYR A 157 10.72 -7.96 -1.27
CA TYR A 157 10.90 -7.27 0.01
C TYR A 157 11.64 -5.93 -0.11
N ALA A 158 12.79 -5.90 -0.80
CA ALA A 158 13.58 -4.68 -0.98
C ALA A 158 12.89 -3.67 -1.92
N ALA A 159 12.12 -4.13 -2.91
CA ALA A 159 11.44 -3.26 -3.86
C ALA A 159 10.42 -2.33 -3.20
N ARG A 160 9.94 -2.69 -2.00
CA ARG A 160 9.01 -1.89 -1.21
C ARG A 160 9.49 -0.45 -0.97
N TRP A 161 10.79 -0.22 -0.84
CA TRP A 161 11.36 1.11 -0.60
C TRP A 161 11.99 1.77 -1.82
N ALA A 162 11.95 1.13 -3.00
CA ALA A 162 12.60 1.61 -4.22
C ALA A 162 11.74 2.50 -5.13
N TRP A 163 10.47 2.71 -4.79
CA TRP A 163 9.44 3.29 -5.67
C TRP A 163 9.75 4.67 -6.23
N PHE A 164 10.36 5.54 -5.42
CA PHE A 164 10.79 6.87 -5.82
C PHE A 164 12.32 7.01 -5.79
N GLY A 165 13.03 5.88 -5.90
CA GLY A 165 14.46 5.83 -6.09
C GLY A 165 14.88 6.30 -7.49
N HIS A 166 16.18 6.41 -7.71
CA HIS A 166 16.73 6.96 -8.97
C HIS A 166 16.26 6.19 -10.20
N TYR A 167 16.33 4.86 -10.17
CA TYR A 167 15.95 4.02 -11.32
C TYR A 167 14.47 4.15 -11.71
N ALA A 168 13.59 4.25 -10.72
CA ALA A 168 12.15 4.43 -10.96
C ALA A 168 11.86 5.80 -11.59
N ILE A 169 12.44 6.87 -11.05
CA ILE A 169 12.29 8.24 -11.58
C ILE A 169 12.88 8.36 -12.99
N GLU A 170 14.05 7.79 -13.23
CA GLU A 170 14.69 7.80 -14.55
C GLU A 170 13.86 7.03 -15.59
N GLY A 171 13.31 5.87 -15.21
CA GLY A 171 12.40 5.09 -16.06
C GLY A 171 11.16 5.88 -16.48
N GLU A 172 10.48 6.53 -15.54
CA GLU A 172 9.30 7.35 -15.84
C GLU A 172 9.64 8.60 -16.66
N ARG A 173 10.82 9.19 -16.45
CA ARG A 173 11.34 10.29 -17.30
C ARG A 173 11.55 9.83 -18.73
N ALA A 174 12.14 8.67 -18.93
CA ALA A 174 12.39 8.09 -20.25
C ALA A 174 11.08 7.79 -21.00
N LEU A 175 10.00 7.49 -20.28
CA LEU A 175 8.65 7.31 -20.83
C LEU A 175 7.90 8.65 -21.08
N GLY A 176 8.51 9.79 -20.77
CA GLY A 176 7.91 11.11 -20.97
C GLY A 176 6.89 11.50 -19.89
N TRP A 177 7.01 10.96 -18.70
CA TRP A 177 6.13 11.25 -17.54
C TRP A 177 4.66 10.89 -17.78
N PRO A 178 4.32 9.61 -17.94
CA PRO A 178 2.94 9.18 -18.15
C PRO A 178 2.03 9.63 -17.00
N GLU A 179 2.59 9.71 -15.79
CA GLU A 179 1.88 10.12 -14.58
C GLU A 179 2.53 11.33 -13.89
N ARG A 180 1.72 12.09 -13.15
CA ARG A 180 2.16 13.32 -12.48
C ARG A 180 3.07 13.07 -11.28
N VAL A 181 2.81 12.00 -10.51
CA VAL A 181 3.47 11.78 -9.21
C VAL A 181 4.99 11.59 -9.34
N PRO A 182 5.52 10.76 -10.27
CA PRO A 182 6.96 10.63 -10.44
C PRO A 182 7.67 11.93 -10.78
N ARG A 183 7.03 12.79 -11.59
CA ARG A 183 7.58 14.12 -11.92
C ARG A 183 7.63 15.04 -10.70
N LEU A 184 6.60 15.02 -9.86
CA LEU A 184 6.61 15.77 -8.59
C LEU A 184 7.67 15.22 -7.64
N ALA A 185 7.87 13.91 -7.63
CA ALA A 185 8.91 13.29 -6.81
C ALA A 185 10.32 13.73 -7.24
N GLU A 186 10.60 13.84 -8.53
CA GLU A 186 11.86 14.39 -9.03
C GLU A 186 12.13 15.81 -8.50
N GLU A 187 11.14 16.70 -8.61
CA GLU A 187 11.23 18.07 -8.09
C GLU A 187 11.42 18.08 -6.58
N GLY A 188 10.63 17.28 -5.86
CA GLY A 188 10.68 17.19 -4.40
C GLY A 188 12.00 16.63 -3.90
N TRP A 189 12.61 15.65 -4.57
CA TRP A 189 13.93 15.14 -4.21
C TRP A 189 15.03 16.19 -4.40
N ARG A 190 14.97 16.97 -5.47
CA ARG A 190 15.89 18.11 -5.64
C ARG A 190 15.74 19.07 -4.45
N ARG A 191 14.51 19.42 -4.10
CA ARG A 191 14.22 20.30 -2.97
C ARG A 191 14.67 19.69 -1.63
N PHE A 192 14.47 18.37 -1.44
CA PHE A 192 14.93 17.66 -0.23
C PHE A 192 16.43 17.83 -0.01
N GLY A 193 17.25 17.71 -1.07
CA GLY A 193 18.69 17.93 -1.03
C GLY A 193 19.08 19.36 -0.62
N GLU A 194 18.21 20.35 -0.84
CA GLU A 194 18.47 21.76 -0.49
C GLU A 194 18.04 22.11 0.94
N VAL A 195 16.95 21.48 1.47
CA VAL A 195 16.34 21.90 2.74
C VAL A 195 16.52 20.93 3.88
N ALA A 196 16.78 19.65 3.61
CA ALA A 196 17.03 18.66 4.65
C ALA A 196 18.43 18.85 5.26
N PRO A 197 18.64 18.48 6.56
CA PRO A 197 19.98 18.45 7.15
C PRO A 197 20.94 17.58 6.32
N ALA A 198 22.18 18.06 6.13
CA ALA A 198 23.14 17.45 5.20
C ALA A 198 23.48 15.98 5.49
N ASP A 199 23.45 15.56 6.76
CA ASP A 199 23.64 14.18 7.18
C ASP A 199 22.47 13.29 6.73
N VAL A 200 21.22 13.76 6.92
CA VAL A 200 20.01 13.06 6.51
C VAL A 200 19.90 13.01 4.98
N ALA A 201 20.17 14.14 4.30
CA ALA A 201 20.14 14.20 2.85
C ALA A 201 21.09 13.18 2.22
N ARG A 202 22.32 13.04 2.74
CA ARG A 202 23.29 12.03 2.27
C ARG A 202 22.81 10.60 2.52
N LEU A 203 22.30 10.31 3.72
CA LEU A 203 21.80 8.98 4.05
C LEU A 203 20.66 8.57 3.12
N VAL A 204 19.67 9.44 2.98
CA VAL A 204 18.50 9.18 2.12
C VAL A 204 18.94 9.03 0.66
N GLU A 205 19.85 9.87 0.18
CA GLU A 205 20.37 9.76 -1.19
C GLU A 205 21.08 8.43 -1.45
N GLN A 206 21.89 7.95 -0.52
CA GLN A 206 22.53 6.64 -0.59
C GLN A 206 21.49 5.51 -0.66
N LEU A 207 20.46 5.56 0.20
CA LEU A 207 19.41 4.55 0.23
C LEU A 207 18.48 4.60 -0.99
N ARG A 208 18.34 5.75 -1.63
CA ARG A 208 17.61 5.88 -2.90
C ARG A 208 18.36 5.24 -4.09
N TRP A 209 19.69 5.19 -4.03
CA TRP A 209 20.51 4.44 -4.98
C TRP A 209 20.51 2.94 -4.71
N ASP A 210 20.59 2.57 -3.45
CA ASP A 210 20.63 1.16 -3.03
C ASP A 210 19.89 0.98 -1.71
N VAL A 211 18.69 0.42 -1.77
CA VAL A 211 17.85 0.13 -0.60
C VAL A 211 18.25 -1.15 0.14
N THR A 212 19.24 -1.90 -0.37
CA THR A 212 19.65 -3.19 0.19
C THR A 212 20.03 -3.10 1.66
N PRO A 213 20.85 -2.13 2.12
CA PRO A 213 21.22 -2.04 3.54
C PRO A 213 19.99 -1.89 4.46
N LEU A 214 19.01 -1.07 4.05
CA LEU A 214 17.77 -0.88 4.78
C LEU A 214 16.92 -2.15 4.81
N ALA A 215 16.75 -2.81 3.66
CA ALA A 215 16.00 -4.05 3.54
C ALA A 215 16.62 -5.19 4.38
N GLU A 216 17.94 -5.33 4.37
CA GLU A 216 18.66 -6.32 5.17
C GLU A 216 18.55 -6.05 6.68
N ALA A 217 18.64 -4.79 7.10
CA ALA A 217 18.45 -4.41 8.49
C ALA A 217 17.03 -4.75 8.98
N MET A 218 16.01 -4.50 8.14
CA MET A 218 14.61 -4.82 8.45
C MET A 218 14.34 -6.34 8.46
N ARG A 219 14.96 -7.13 7.57
CA ARG A 219 14.82 -8.60 7.56
C ARG A 219 15.26 -9.29 8.86
N ARG A 220 15.99 -8.58 9.72
CA ARG A 220 16.37 -9.06 11.07
C ARG A 220 15.26 -8.88 12.10
N THR A 221 14.11 -8.34 11.71
CA THR A 221 12.91 -8.18 12.51
C THR A 221 11.78 -9.06 11.96
N PRO A 222 10.71 -9.31 12.72
CA PRO A 222 9.59 -10.12 12.23
C PRO A 222 8.93 -9.52 10.99
N SER A 223 8.30 -10.37 10.18
CA SER A 223 7.52 -9.98 9.00
C SER A 223 6.11 -10.54 9.09
N CYS A 224 5.21 -9.95 8.31
CA CYS A 224 3.87 -10.46 8.04
C CYS A 224 3.50 -10.20 6.57
N PHE A 225 2.31 -10.61 6.16
CA PHE A 225 1.74 -10.17 4.89
C PHE A 225 1.18 -8.76 5.05
N LEU A 226 1.50 -7.87 4.13
CA LEU A 226 1.11 -6.44 4.14
C LEU A 226 0.17 -6.10 2.99
N HIS A 227 -0.72 -5.15 3.24
CA HIS A 227 -1.42 -4.41 2.20
C HIS A 227 -0.46 -3.50 1.43
N GLY A 228 0.37 -2.75 2.14
CA GLY A 228 1.47 -1.95 1.63
C GLY A 228 1.11 -0.55 1.10
N ASP A 229 -0.19 -0.19 1.02
CA ASP A 229 -0.68 1.15 0.64
C ASP A 229 -1.86 1.57 1.53
N VAL A 230 -1.68 1.40 2.85
CA VAL A 230 -2.70 1.78 3.83
C VAL A 230 -2.77 3.28 3.98
N LYS A 231 -3.84 3.86 3.47
CA LYS A 231 -4.13 5.30 3.59
C LYS A 231 -5.63 5.53 3.65
N ALA A 232 -6.04 6.68 4.15
CA ALA A 232 -7.44 7.02 4.35
C ALA A 232 -8.28 6.91 3.06
N SER A 233 -7.72 7.25 1.89
CA SER A 233 -8.44 7.13 0.61
C SER A 233 -8.65 5.68 0.15
N ASN A 234 -7.92 4.72 0.73
CA ASN A 234 -8.09 3.28 0.48
C ASN A 234 -8.85 2.57 1.60
N THR A 235 -9.36 3.33 2.57
CA THR A 235 -9.96 2.80 3.81
C THR A 235 -11.43 3.17 3.90
N GLY A 236 -12.24 2.25 4.39
CA GLY A 236 -13.66 2.46 4.70
C GLY A 236 -14.11 1.56 5.85
N PHE A 237 -15.41 1.59 6.13
CA PHE A 237 -16.01 0.79 7.20
C PHE A 237 -17.35 0.22 6.77
N THR A 238 -17.49 -1.09 6.90
CA THR A 238 -18.76 -1.77 6.67
C THR A 238 -19.78 -1.43 7.77
N PRO A 239 -21.08 -1.59 7.52
CA PRO A 239 -22.10 -1.39 8.55
C PRO A 239 -21.95 -2.29 9.78
N ASP A 240 -21.34 -3.48 9.62
CA ASP A 240 -21.05 -4.43 10.72
C ASP A 240 -19.74 -4.11 11.44
N GLY A 241 -19.01 -3.06 11.03
CA GLY A 241 -17.88 -2.48 11.74
C GLY A 241 -16.51 -2.97 11.29
N ARG A 242 -16.41 -3.83 10.26
CA ARG A 242 -15.10 -4.23 9.68
C ARG A 242 -14.47 -3.07 8.91
N THR A 243 -13.16 -3.05 8.83
CA THR A 243 -12.44 -2.12 7.96
C THR A 243 -12.46 -2.62 6.51
N VAL A 244 -12.95 -1.79 5.59
CA VAL A 244 -12.78 -2.02 4.15
C VAL A 244 -11.41 -1.52 3.74
N LEU A 245 -10.61 -2.36 3.06
CA LEU A 245 -9.35 -1.99 2.43
C LEU A 245 -9.43 -2.28 0.93
N ILE A 246 -9.20 -1.26 0.12
CA ILE A 246 -9.14 -1.37 -1.36
C ILE A 246 -7.74 -1.06 -1.87
N ASP A 247 -7.48 -1.37 -3.14
CA ASP A 247 -6.20 -1.09 -3.83
C ASP A 247 -5.00 -1.87 -3.28
N TRP A 248 -5.05 -3.17 -3.41
CA TRP A 248 -4.05 -4.15 -2.96
C TRP A 248 -2.86 -4.31 -3.93
N ALA A 249 -2.44 -3.22 -4.60
CA ALA A 249 -1.36 -3.27 -5.59
C ALA A 249 0.04 -3.51 -4.99
N TYR A 250 0.23 -3.19 -3.71
CA TYR A 250 1.54 -3.20 -3.03
C TYR A 250 1.74 -4.38 -2.07
N VAL A 251 0.90 -5.40 -2.22
CA VAL A 251 0.91 -6.57 -1.32
C VAL A 251 2.20 -7.36 -1.37
N GLY A 252 2.59 -7.87 -0.23
CA GLY A 252 3.76 -8.73 -0.10
C GLY A 252 4.28 -8.85 1.33
N GLU A 253 5.37 -9.56 1.49
CA GLU A 253 6.08 -9.69 2.76
C GLU A 253 6.68 -8.36 3.21
N GLY A 254 6.55 -8.05 4.49
CA GLY A 254 7.23 -6.89 5.08
C GLY A 254 7.05 -6.77 6.59
N PRO A 255 7.73 -5.77 7.20
CA PRO A 255 7.60 -5.47 8.62
C PRO A 255 6.25 -4.80 8.92
N ALA A 256 5.57 -5.18 9.99
CA ALA A 256 4.25 -4.61 10.35
C ALA A 256 4.31 -3.07 10.55
N CYS A 257 5.40 -2.53 11.09
CA CYS A 257 5.59 -1.08 11.24
C CYS A 257 5.66 -0.33 9.90
N HIS A 258 5.79 -1.02 8.76
CA HIS A 258 5.70 -0.37 7.43
C HIS A 258 4.30 0.20 7.18
N GLU A 259 3.24 -0.55 7.51
CA GLU A 259 1.85 -0.08 7.38
C GLU A 259 1.63 1.20 8.19
N LEU A 260 2.11 1.19 9.43
CA LEU A 260 2.03 2.34 10.30
C LEU A 260 2.81 3.54 9.75
N ALA A 261 4.08 3.35 9.35
CA ALA A 261 4.94 4.42 8.85
C ALA A 261 4.37 5.03 7.54
N TRP A 262 3.78 4.19 6.68
CA TRP A 262 3.07 4.62 5.47
C TRP A 262 1.87 5.50 5.81
N HIS A 263 1.00 5.04 6.70
CA HIS A 263 -0.16 5.80 7.17
C HIS A 263 0.24 7.15 7.79
N LEU A 264 1.24 7.15 8.68
CA LEU A 264 1.76 8.38 9.28
C LEU A 264 2.30 9.37 8.24
N ALA A 265 2.93 8.86 7.17
CA ALA A 265 3.48 9.71 6.13
C ALA A 265 2.39 10.31 5.23
N ILE A 266 1.44 9.51 4.77
CA ILE A 266 0.45 9.94 3.77
C ILE A 266 -0.72 10.70 4.41
N ASP A 267 -1.20 10.26 5.57
CA ASP A 267 -2.40 10.78 6.20
C ASP A 267 -2.14 11.80 7.32
N ARG A 268 -0.94 12.37 7.41
CA ARG A 268 -0.49 13.29 8.48
C ARG A 268 -1.52 14.36 8.86
N SER A 269 -2.16 14.98 7.88
CA SER A 269 -3.15 16.06 8.08
C SER A 269 -4.53 15.55 8.52
N ARG A 270 -4.75 14.25 8.45
CA ARG A 270 -6.01 13.57 8.76
C ARG A 270 -5.97 12.82 10.08
N LEU A 271 -4.80 12.72 10.73
CA LEU A 271 -4.68 12.02 12.02
C LEU A 271 -5.45 12.76 13.10
N PRO A 272 -6.33 12.08 13.87
CA PRO A 272 -7.08 12.70 14.96
C PRO A 272 -6.23 12.86 16.24
N ARG A 273 -5.05 12.28 16.28
CA ARG A 273 -4.09 12.29 17.40
C ARG A 273 -2.67 12.49 16.90
N SER A 274 -1.73 12.70 17.82
CA SER A 274 -0.30 12.81 17.47
C SER A 274 0.22 11.52 16.82
N LYS A 275 1.34 11.62 16.10
CA LYS A 275 2.02 10.46 15.51
C LYS A 275 2.43 9.46 16.60
N GLU A 276 2.94 9.94 17.73
CA GLU A 276 3.36 9.12 18.87
C GLU A 276 2.17 8.35 19.46
N ALA A 277 1.03 9.01 19.68
CA ALA A 277 -0.19 8.34 20.16
C ALA A 277 -0.76 7.35 19.14
N THR A 278 -0.54 7.58 17.84
CA THR A 278 -0.90 6.64 16.78
C THR A 278 0.03 5.41 16.79
N VAL A 279 1.32 5.61 17.00
CA VAL A 279 2.33 4.56 17.17
C VAL A 279 1.99 3.67 18.37
N ASP A 280 1.71 4.27 19.52
CA ASP A 280 1.34 3.55 20.75
C ASP A 280 0.06 2.74 20.57
N ALA A 281 -0.95 3.31 19.88
CA ALA A 281 -2.21 2.63 19.62
C ALA A 281 -2.04 1.40 18.71
N PHE A 282 -1.22 1.49 17.68
CA PHE A 282 -0.94 0.36 16.78
C PHE A 282 -0.13 -0.75 17.51
N ARG A 283 0.89 -0.37 18.29
CA ARG A 283 1.64 -1.31 19.14
C ARG A 283 0.72 -2.07 20.09
N ALA A 284 -0.11 -1.33 20.83
CA ALA A 284 -1.10 -1.92 21.73
C ALA A 284 -2.11 -2.82 20.98
N GLY A 285 -2.44 -2.50 19.72
CA GLY A 285 -3.22 -3.36 18.84
C GLY A 285 -2.55 -4.70 18.58
N LEU A 286 -1.28 -4.69 18.16
CA LEU A 286 -0.50 -5.92 17.96
C LEU A 286 -0.44 -6.78 19.23
N GLU A 287 -0.22 -6.17 20.39
CA GLU A 287 -0.18 -6.86 21.68
C GLU A 287 -1.54 -7.47 22.06
N ARG A 288 -2.65 -6.76 21.82
CA ARG A 288 -4.01 -7.32 22.01
C ARG A 288 -4.29 -8.52 21.11
N HIS A 289 -3.75 -8.53 19.91
CA HIS A 289 -3.85 -9.64 18.96
C HIS A 289 -2.76 -10.71 19.16
N GLY A 290 -2.04 -10.68 20.31
CA GLY A 290 -1.15 -11.76 20.74
C GLY A 290 0.28 -11.66 20.20
N VAL A 291 0.68 -10.56 19.61
CA VAL A 291 2.07 -10.34 19.15
C VAL A 291 2.91 -9.79 20.31
N ASP A 292 3.96 -10.49 20.70
CA ASP A 292 4.96 -9.97 21.62
C ASP A 292 5.82 -8.91 20.89
N THR A 293 5.72 -7.66 21.32
CA THR A 293 6.47 -6.54 20.74
C THR A 293 7.85 -6.34 21.39
N GLY A 294 8.22 -7.13 22.38
CA GLY A 294 9.51 -7.04 23.05
C GLY A 294 10.69 -7.36 22.14
N GLY A 295 11.78 -6.60 22.29
CA GLY A 295 13.07 -6.87 21.67
C GLY A 295 13.23 -6.53 20.18
N TRP A 296 12.17 -6.26 19.44
CA TRP A 296 12.24 -5.93 18.01
C TRP A 296 11.54 -4.61 17.62
N TRP A 297 10.58 -4.15 18.41
CA TRP A 297 9.68 -3.03 18.07
C TRP A 297 10.43 -1.75 17.72
N ASP A 298 11.29 -1.27 18.63
CA ASP A 298 11.97 0.02 18.45
C ASP A 298 12.86 0.03 17.21
N ARG A 299 13.55 -1.09 16.96
CA ARG A 299 14.36 -1.26 15.74
C ARG A 299 13.50 -1.25 14.48
N GLN A 300 12.41 -2.04 14.46
CA GLN A 300 11.55 -2.12 13.28
C GLN A 300 10.87 -0.78 13.00
N LEU A 301 10.31 -0.14 14.03
CA LEU A 301 9.67 1.16 13.89
C LEU A 301 10.65 2.19 13.33
N SER A 302 11.83 2.33 13.95
CA SER A 302 12.86 3.27 13.49
C SER A 302 13.23 3.04 12.03
N LEU A 303 13.52 1.80 11.63
CA LEU A 303 13.87 1.48 10.25
C LEU A 303 12.70 1.75 9.29
N CYS A 304 11.45 1.50 9.68
CA CYS A 304 10.28 1.79 8.86
C CYS A 304 10.04 3.30 8.70
N LEU A 305 10.30 4.10 9.73
CA LEU A 305 10.26 5.56 9.64
C LEU A 305 11.35 6.08 8.68
N LEU A 306 12.57 5.55 8.75
CA LEU A 306 13.62 5.86 7.76
C LEU A 306 13.17 5.44 6.34
N GLY A 307 12.58 4.25 6.19
CA GLY A 307 12.03 3.78 4.92
C GLY A 307 10.94 4.71 4.37
N ALA A 308 10.09 5.26 5.23
CA ALA A 308 9.10 6.25 4.83
C ALA A 308 9.76 7.56 4.33
N VAL A 309 10.88 7.99 4.93
CA VAL A 309 11.64 9.14 4.41
C VAL A 309 12.27 8.83 3.05
N VAL A 310 12.80 7.63 2.85
CA VAL A 310 13.32 7.19 1.53
C VAL A 310 12.23 7.17 0.46
N GLN A 311 10.97 6.91 0.82
CA GLN A 311 9.83 6.91 -0.10
C GLN A 311 9.18 8.28 -0.28
N PHE A 312 9.03 9.07 0.80
CA PHE A 312 8.19 10.26 0.83
C PHE A 312 8.92 11.54 1.25
N GLY A 313 10.24 11.52 1.48
CA GLY A 313 11.03 12.72 1.82
C GLY A 313 10.85 13.84 0.79
N TRP A 314 10.69 13.47 -0.48
CA TRP A 314 10.38 14.41 -1.56
C TRP A 314 9.06 15.17 -1.33
N GLU A 315 8.03 14.50 -0.87
CA GLU A 315 6.72 15.10 -0.61
C GLU A 315 6.80 16.00 0.63
N LYS A 316 7.57 15.60 1.66
CA LYS A 316 7.80 16.40 2.85
C LYS A 316 8.57 17.69 2.54
N ALA A 317 9.52 17.61 1.62
CA ALA A 317 10.28 18.79 1.18
C ALA A 317 9.48 19.81 0.37
N LEU A 318 8.39 19.38 -0.25
CA LEU A 318 7.43 20.27 -0.95
C LEU A 318 6.33 20.80 -0.02
N GLY A 319 6.23 20.29 1.18
CA GLY A 319 5.19 20.62 2.14
C GLY A 319 5.67 21.48 3.30
N ASP A 320 5.16 21.17 4.50
CA ASP A 320 5.39 21.89 5.74
C ASP A 320 6.80 21.62 6.32
N GLY A 321 7.49 22.67 6.73
CA GLY A 321 8.85 22.58 7.29
C GLY A 321 8.92 21.85 8.64
N ASP A 322 7.91 21.98 9.50
CA ASP A 322 7.87 21.29 10.79
C ASP A 322 7.65 19.77 10.57
N GLU A 323 6.83 19.41 9.61
CA GLU A 323 6.63 18.03 9.20
C GLU A 323 7.95 17.42 8.66
N LEU A 324 8.63 18.12 7.76
CA LEU A 324 9.94 17.70 7.27
C LEU A 324 10.96 17.53 8.41
N ALA A 325 11.01 18.47 9.35
CA ALA A 325 11.92 18.42 10.50
C ALA A 325 11.69 17.17 11.37
N TRP A 326 10.42 16.82 11.63
CA TRP A 326 10.05 15.60 12.37
C TRP A 326 10.59 14.35 11.68
N TRP A 327 10.35 14.23 10.36
CA TRP A 327 10.81 13.07 9.57
C TRP A 327 12.33 13.00 9.47
N CYS A 328 13.02 14.13 9.33
CA CYS A 328 14.47 14.18 9.32
C CYS A 328 15.07 13.76 10.68
N GLN A 329 14.43 14.14 11.79
CA GLN A 329 14.85 13.69 13.11
C GLN A 329 14.67 12.17 13.28
N ALA A 330 13.51 11.62 12.88
CA ALA A 330 13.27 10.19 12.90
C ALA A 330 14.28 9.41 12.04
N ALA A 331 14.60 9.90 10.83
CA ALA A 331 15.61 9.29 9.97
C ALA A 331 17.01 9.29 10.59
N ARG A 332 17.40 10.39 11.26
CA ARG A 332 18.71 10.51 11.95
C ARG A 332 18.83 9.50 13.09
N GLU A 333 17.80 9.39 13.94
CA GLU A 333 17.76 8.44 15.05
C GLU A 333 17.81 6.98 14.55
N SER A 334 17.19 6.73 13.41
CA SER A 334 17.12 5.40 12.80
C SER A 334 18.46 4.93 12.20
N SER A 335 19.35 5.84 11.85
CA SER A 335 20.63 5.51 11.19
C SER A 335 21.52 4.56 12.01
N ALA A 336 21.37 4.54 13.33
CA ALA A 336 22.10 3.63 14.20
C ALA A 336 21.67 2.14 14.08
N TRP A 337 20.55 1.88 13.41
CA TRP A 337 20.02 0.53 13.22
C TRP A 337 20.39 -0.11 11.86
N LEU A 338 20.95 0.66 10.93
CA LEU A 338 21.51 0.16 9.68
C LEU A 338 22.84 -0.55 9.93
#